data_f096fe7ce2e9488ade59f10968ee70a7
#
_entry.id   f096fe7ce2e9488ade59f10968ee70a7
#
_cell.length_a   1.000
_cell.length_b   1.000
_cell.length_c   1.000
_cell.angle_alpha   90.00
_cell.angle_beta   90.00
_cell.angle_gamma   90.00
#
_symmetry.space_group_name_H-M   'P 1'
#
loop_
_entity.id
_entity.type
_entity.pdbx_description
1 polymer ?
#
loop_
_entity_poly.entity_id
_entity_poly.type
_entity_poly.pdbx_seq_one_letter_code
_entity_poly.pdbx_strand_id
1 'polypeptide(L)'
;MNWKIMSSFLLVGLLVSSCQWLSSSDKDRTIVAKVGNYYLYQEDIQKLLPKDYTLEDSVQIVTPYINNWALKKLLFLKAEENINKEKQEEFEHLVSQYRTDLYTQFYLDLLSQQIDTTISRKERQDFYEANKEVFRLSEDLVQLRYIQLSSTEISPKLSAAFRTYSSKDRHYIDSLAPHFTSSFLNDSVWVRASEVEEKLPLLKDKLKKSYLHQLIEERDSSSVYLVKINNFLEASDYAPMEYAYPTLKQIILNKRKSKYINTLEKEIINSAIEKKQLEIYEQN
;
A
#
# COMPACT_ATOMS: atom_id res chain seq x y z
N MET A 1 3.31 69.39 -41.27
CA MET A 1 2.06 69.39 -40.55
C MET A 1 1.79 67.96 -40.04
N ASN A 2 2.06 67.73 -38.79
CA ASN A 2 1.49 66.76 -37.89
C ASN A 2 1.82 65.23 -37.97
N TRP A 3 3.11 64.89 -37.93
CA TRP A 3 3.55 63.52 -37.59
C TRP A 3 3.33 63.15 -36.11
N LYS A 4 3.25 64.11 -35.23
CA LYS A 4 3.07 63.87 -33.77
C LYS A 4 1.66 63.45 -33.34
N ILE A 5 0.65 63.62 -34.16
CA ILE A 5 -0.76 63.25 -33.83
C ILE A 5 -1.06 61.80 -34.24
N MET A 6 -0.41 61.24 -35.26
CA MET A 6 -0.57 59.84 -35.68
C MET A 6 0.10 58.83 -34.70
N SER A 7 1.15 59.27 -34.01
CA SER A 7 1.85 58.41 -33.02
C SER A 7 1.08 58.23 -31.71
N SER A 8 0.17 59.19 -31.37
CA SER A 8 -0.60 59.12 -30.13
C SER A 8 -1.85 58.23 -30.24
N PHE A 9 -2.38 58.01 -31.43
CA PHE A 9 -3.52 57.14 -31.65
C PHE A 9 -3.16 55.66 -31.76
N LEU A 10 -1.90 55.33 -32.09
CA LEU A 10 -1.43 53.94 -32.16
C LEU A 10 -1.13 53.34 -30.78
N LEU A 11 -0.87 54.19 -29.75
CA LEU A 11 -0.53 53.72 -28.40
C LEU A 11 -1.75 53.43 -27.51
N VAL A 12 -2.95 53.92 -27.87
CA VAL A 12 -4.20 53.69 -27.11
C VAL A 12 -4.86 52.39 -27.53
N GLY A 13 -4.57 51.88 -28.72
CA GLY A 13 -5.15 50.62 -29.22
C GLY A 13 -4.60 49.32 -28.62
N LEU A 14 -3.48 49.39 -27.88
CA LEU A 14 -2.79 48.21 -27.34
C LEU A 14 -3.14 47.85 -25.87
N LEU A 15 -3.98 48.62 -25.21
CA LEU A 15 -4.35 48.38 -23.80
C LEU A 15 -5.69 47.63 -23.58
N VAL A 16 -6.42 47.24 -24.66
CA VAL A 16 -7.75 46.61 -24.53
C VAL A 16 -7.73 45.09 -24.77
N SER A 17 -6.58 44.49 -25.11
CA SER A 17 -6.51 43.05 -25.44
C SER A 17 -5.90 42.17 -24.31
N SER A 18 -5.77 42.69 -23.07
CA SER A 18 -5.12 41.95 -21.96
C SER A 18 -6.04 41.28 -20.97
N CYS A 19 -7.37 41.18 -21.20
CA CYS A 19 -8.31 40.64 -20.23
C CYS A 19 -9.02 39.35 -20.65
N GLN A 20 -8.49 38.57 -21.59
CA GLN A 20 -9.19 37.34 -22.03
C GLN A 20 -8.49 36.01 -21.71
N TRP A 21 -7.39 36.02 -20.94
CA TRP A 21 -6.66 34.76 -20.68
C TRP A 21 -6.89 34.16 -19.27
N LEU A 22 -7.82 34.65 -18.48
CA LEU A 22 -7.99 34.17 -17.11
C LEU A 22 -9.36 33.50 -16.82
N SER A 23 -10.12 33.04 -17.81
CA SER A 23 -11.42 32.39 -17.54
C SER A 23 -11.84 31.33 -18.57
N SER A 24 -10.92 30.46 -19.01
CA SER A 24 -11.26 29.44 -20.02
C SER A 24 -11.47 28.01 -19.51
N SER A 25 -11.43 27.74 -18.19
CA SER A 25 -11.60 26.36 -17.70
C SER A 25 -12.99 26.02 -17.13
N ASP A 26 -13.87 27.00 -16.93
CA ASP A 26 -15.16 26.77 -16.28
C ASP A 26 -16.40 26.88 -17.21
N LYS A 27 -16.20 27.22 -18.51
CA LYS A 27 -17.32 27.50 -19.43
C LYS A 27 -18.02 26.26 -20.01
N ASP A 28 -17.40 25.08 -19.91
CA ASP A 28 -17.97 23.86 -20.52
C ASP A 28 -18.48 22.83 -19.48
N ARG A 29 -18.48 23.16 -18.18
CA ARG A 29 -18.95 22.23 -17.15
C ARG A 29 -20.46 22.37 -16.94
N THR A 30 -21.18 21.26 -17.07
CA THR A 30 -22.64 21.22 -16.83
C THR A 30 -22.93 21.30 -15.33
N ILE A 31 -23.61 22.37 -14.90
CA ILE A 31 -24.01 22.56 -13.50
C ILE A 31 -25.29 21.75 -13.25
N VAL A 32 -25.29 20.94 -12.20
CA VAL A 32 -26.42 20.12 -11.75
C VAL A 32 -27.14 20.73 -10.56
N ALA A 33 -26.41 21.35 -9.64
CA ALA A 33 -27.00 22.03 -8.48
C ALA A 33 -26.13 23.23 -8.07
N LYS A 34 -26.77 24.21 -7.39
CA LYS A 34 -26.11 25.41 -6.88
C LYS A 34 -26.64 25.75 -5.51
N VAL A 35 -25.73 26.10 -4.58
CA VAL A 35 -26.05 26.66 -3.26
C VAL A 35 -25.10 27.83 -3.00
N GLY A 36 -25.62 29.05 -2.95
CA GLY A 36 -24.78 30.26 -2.85
C GLY A 36 -23.79 30.34 -4.02
N ASN A 37 -22.50 30.38 -3.69
CA ASN A 37 -21.40 30.39 -4.65
C ASN A 37 -20.80 28.99 -4.91
N TYR A 38 -21.39 27.94 -4.37
CA TYR A 38 -20.96 26.56 -4.57
C TYR A 38 -21.75 25.91 -5.70
N TYR A 39 -21.07 25.24 -6.61
CA TYR A 39 -21.65 24.56 -7.75
C TYR A 39 -21.33 23.06 -7.66
N LEU A 40 -22.31 22.22 -7.98
CA LEU A 40 -22.14 20.79 -8.19
C LEU A 40 -22.19 20.54 -9.69
N TYR A 41 -21.21 19.84 -10.20
CA TYR A 41 -21.09 19.59 -11.64
C TYR A 41 -21.44 18.15 -12.00
N GLN A 42 -21.80 17.95 -13.28
CA GLN A 42 -22.15 16.63 -13.82
C GLN A 42 -21.03 15.60 -13.63
N GLU A 43 -19.77 16.03 -13.76
CA GLU A 43 -18.61 15.15 -13.61
C GLU A 43 -18.46 14.60 -12.17
N ASP A 44 -18.93 15.35 -11.19
CA ASP A 44 -18.89 14.90 -9.79
C ASP A 44 -19.90 13.80 -9.53
N ILE A 45 -21.05 13.86 -10.22
CA ILE A 45 -22.08 12.84 -10.17
C ILE A 45 -21.64 11.58 -10.94
N GLN A 46 -21.04 11.75 -12.11
CA GLN A 46 -20.58 10.62 -12.93
C GLN A 46 -19.57 9.72 -12.21
N LYS A 47 -18.76 10.28 -11.32
CA LYS A 47 -17.81 9.51 -10.48
C LYS A 47 -18.49 8.58 -9.46
N LEU A 48 -19.76 8.82 -9.16
CA LEU A 48 -20.52 8.04 -8.17
C LEU A 48 -21.28 6.88 -8.81
N LEU A 49 -21.53 6.96 -10.09
CA LEU A 49 -22.33 5.98 -10.81
C LEU A 49 -21.46 4.79 -11.22
N PRO A 50 -21.96 3.55 -11.07
CA PRO A 50 -21.32 2.37 -11.64
C PRO A 50 -21.17 2.50 -13.15
N LYS A 51 -20.24 1.73 -13.77
CA LYS A 51 -20.04 1.79 -15.23
C LYS A 51 -21.30 1.42 -16.04
N ASP A 52 -22.13 0.52 -15.51
CA ASP A 52 -23.31 -0.04 -16.15
C ASP A 52 -24.58 0.31 -15.34
N TYR A 53 -24.81 1.61 -15.06
CA TYR A 53 -25.98 2.07 -14.32
C TYR A 53 -27.22 2.18 -15.21
N THR A 54 -28.40 1.87 -14.62
CA THR A 54 -29.70 2.12 -15.23
C THR A 54 -30.19 3.54 -14.94
N LEU A 55 -31.23 4.00 -15.68
CA LEU A 55 -31.88 5.28 -15.37
C LEU A 55 -32.47 5.30 -13.93
N GLU A 56 -33.00 4.18 -13.49
CA GLU A 56 -33.58 4.03 -12.14
C GLU A 56 -32.51 4.10 -11.06
N ASP A 57 -31.37 3.43 -11.25
CA ASP A 57 -30.20 3.52 -10.36
C ASP A 57 -29.69 4.97 -10.28
N SER A 58 -29.68 5.66 -11.43
CA SER A 58 -29.27 7.06 -11.50
C SER A 58 -30.15 7.95 -10.59
N VAL A 59 -31.47 7.82 -10.66
CA VAL A 59 -32.39 8.61 -9.82
C VAL A 59 -32.22 8.26 -8.33
N GLN A 60 -32.10 6.97 -7.99
CA GLN A 60 -31.95 6.53 -6.61
C GLN A 60 -30.62 6.95 -5.97
N ILE A 61 -29.55 7.08 -6.75
CA ILE A 61 -28.22 7.48 -6.25
C ILE A 61 -28.06 9.01 -6.32
N VAL A 62 -28.42 9.62 -7.42
CA VAL A 62 -28.12 11.03 -7.69
C VAL A 62 -28.97 11.97 -6.85
N THR A 63 -30.28 11.72 -6.71
CA THR A 63 -31.16 12.61 -5.96
C THR A 63 -30.77 12.73 -4.45
N PRO A 64 -30.52 11.63 -3.71
CA PRO A 64 -30.03 11.70 -2.34
C PRO A 64 -28.66 12.37 -2.24
N TYR A 65 -27.79 12.14 -3.22
CA TYR A 65 -26.47 12.78 -3.23
C TYR A 65 -26.58 14.30 -3.39
N ILE A 66 -27.38 14.80 -4.35
CA ILE A 66 -27.60 16.25 -4.55
C ILE A 66 -28.19 16.87 -3.26
N ASN A 67 -29.19 16.21 -2.68
CA ASN A 67 -29.81 16.71 -1.45
C ASN A 67 -28.82 16.77 -0.29
N ASN A 68 -28.01 15.75 -0.10
CA ASN A 68 -27.00 15.72 0.94
C ASN A 68 -25.89 16.76 0.69
N TRP A 69 -25.44 16.90 -0.55
CA TRP A 69 -24.47 17.91 -0.93
C TRP A 69 -25.03 19.33 -0.65
N ALA A 70 -26.27 19.59 -1.07
CA ALA A 70 -26.92 20.89 -0.85
C ALA A 70 -27.10 21.19 0.65
N LEU A 71 -27.59 20.23 1.43
CA LEU A 71 -27.71 20.34 2.87
C LEU A 71 -26.37 20.65 3.53
N LYS A 72 -25.31 19.93 3.18
CA LYS A 72 -23.96 20.16 3.71
C LYS A 72 -23.47 21.58 3.38
N LYS A 73 -23.74 22.10 2.17
CA LYS A 73 -23.35 23.47 1.80
C LYS A 73 -24.18 24.52 2.53
N LEU A 74 -25.48 24.30 2.70
CA LEU A 74 -26.34 25.21 3.48
C LEU A 74 -25.92 25.25 4.95
N LEU A 75 -25.62 24.10 5.55
CA LEU A 75 -25.12 24.05 6.93
C LEU A 75 -23.76 24.73 7.06
N PHE A 76 -22.89 24.59 6.08
CA PHE A 76 -21.59 25.26 6.07
C PHE A 76 -21.77 26.80 6.04
N LEU A 77 -22.61 27.32 5.13
CA LEU A 77 -22.91 28.77 5.10
C LEU A 77 -23.50 29.26 6.41
N LYS A 78 -24.41 28.48 7.01
CA LYS A 78 -24.96 28.84 8.35
C LYS A 78 -23.89 28.78 9.44
N ALA A 79 -22.96 27.86 9.39
CA ALA A 79 -21.86 27.79 10.32
C ALA A 79 -20.93 29.02 10.18
N GLU A 80 -20.58 29.42 8.94
CA GLU A 80 -19.80 30.64 8.70
C GLU A 80 -20.46 31.89 9.25
N GLU A 81 -21.80 32.01 9.17
CA GLU A 81 -22.54 33.13 9.72
C GLU A 81 -22.61 33.16 11.27
N ASN A 82 -22.58 31.98 11.92
CA ASN A 82 -22.87 31.85 13.35
C ASN A 82 -21.64 31.51 14.21
N ILE A 83 -20.56 31.07 13.63
CA ILE A 83 -19.29 30.79 14.33
C ILE A 83 -18.55 32.13 14.51
N ASN A 84 -18.00 32.36 15.70
CA ASN A 84 -17.24 33.58 15.98
C ASN A 84 -15.91 33.59 15.18
N LYS A 85 -15.36 34.79 14.97
CA LYS A 85 -14.16 35.00 14.16
C LYS A 85 -12.96 34.24 14.70
N GLU A 86 -12.77 34.21 16.01
CA GLU A 86 -11.64 33.48 16.62
C GLU A 86 -11.65 32.01 16.25
N LYS A 87 -12.81 31.35 16.24
CA LYS A 87 -12.95 29.95 15.85
C LYS A 87 -12.81 29.75 14.35
N GLN A 88 -13.24 30.72 13.55
CA GLN A 88 -13.00 30.68 12.10
C GLN A 88 -11.48 30.75 11.78
N GLU A 89 -10.75 31.66 12.43
CA GLU A 89 -9.30 31.81 12.29
C GLU A 89 -8.56 30.53 12.72
N GLU A 90 -9.01 29.89 13.83
CA GLU A 90 -8.48 28.58 14.25
C GLU A 90 -8.69 27.52 13.16
N PHE A 91 -9.88 27.47 12.57
CA PHE A 91 -10.14 26.49 11.48
C PHE A 91 -9.31 26.78 10.23
N GLU A 92 -9.18 28.03 9.82
CA GLU A 92 -8.31 28.39 8.68
C GLU A 92 -6.85 28.04 8.96
N HIS A 93 -6.37 28.23 10.18
CA HIS A 93 -5.02 27.82 10.59
C HIS A 93 -4.85 26.28 10.47
N LEU A 94 -5.81 25.49 10.96
CA LEU A 94 -5.79 24.02 10.85
C LEU A 94 -5.80 23.55 9.39
N VAL A 95 -6.64 24.16 8.56
CA VAL A 95 -6.69 23.87 7.11
C VAL A 95 -5.38 24.21 6.44
N SER A 96 -4.76 25.35 6.79
CA SER A 96 -3.47 25.77 6.25
C SER A 96 -2.34 24.83 6.66
N GLN A 97 -2.29 24.43 7.94
CA GLN A 97 -1.34 23.42 8.42
C GLN A 97 -1.52 22.10 7.66
N TYR A 98 -2.75 21.59 7.60
CA TYR A 98 -3.03 20.33 6.92
C TYR A 98 -2.64 20.36 5.43
N ARG A 99 -2.90 21.49 4.76
CA ARG A 99 -2.43 21.70 3.38
C ARG A 99 -0.91 21.59 3.29
N THR A 100 -0.19 22.28 4.17
CA THR A 100 1.28 22.25 4.22
C THR A 100 1.79 20.82 4.42
N ASP A 101 1.22 20.09 5.36
CA ASP A 101 1.59 18.71 5.68
C ASP A 101 1.37 17.79 4.48
N LEU A 102 0.21 17.89 3.81
CA LEU A 102 -0.08 17.10 2.61
C LEU A 102 0.92 17.35 1.48
N TYR A 103 1.22 18.62 1.18
CA TYR A 103 2.18 18.97 0.12
C TYR A 103 3.59 18.51 0.48
N THR A 104 4.01 18.74 1.71
CA THR A 104 5.34 18.35 2.21
C THR A 104 5.50 16.83 2.18
N GLN A 105 4.53 16.11 2.72
CA GLN A 105 4.56 14.64 2.75
C GLN A 105 4.59 14.05 1.33
N PHE A 106 3.74 14.54 0.44
CA PHE A 106 3.71 14.07 -0.95
C PHE A 106 5.03 14.36 -1.66
N TYR A 107 5.62 15.54 -1.45
CA TYR A 107 6.90 15.90 -2.04
C TYR A 107 8.04 15.02 -1.55
N LEU A 108 8.12 14.77 -0.24
CA LEU A 108 9.11 13.85 0.34
C LEU A 108 8.92 12.42 -0.16
N ASP A 109 7.68 11.96 -0.31
CA ASP A 109 7.39 10.64 -0.88
C ASP A 109 7.81 10.55 -2.35
N LEU A 110 7.54 11.58 -3.15
CA LEU A 110 7.99 11.66 -4.54
C LEU A 110 9.51 11.59 -4.67
N LEU A 111 10.24 12.36 -3.85
CA LEU A 111 11.70 12.34 -3.83
C LEU A 111 12.25 10.99 -3.35
N SER A 112 11.56 10.36 -2.40
CA SER A 112 11.97 9.05 -1.86
C SER A 112 11.88 7.91 -2.88
N GLN A 113 11.14 8.08 -3.98
CA GLN A 113 11.10 7.10 -5.08
C GLN A 113 12.41 7.00 -5.86
N GLN A 114 13.29 7.99 -5.73
CA GLN A 114 14.59 8.00 -6.39
C GLN A 114 15.68 7.20 -5.64
N ILE A 115 15.35 6.64 -4.47
CA ILE A 115 16.29 5.88 -3.65
C ILE A 115 16.63 4.56 -4.34
N ASP A 116 17.91 4.19 -4.37
CA ASP A 116 18.32 2.87 -4.83
C ASP A 116 17.70 1.78 -3.95
N THR A 117 16.90 0.93 -4.58
CA THR A 117 16.22 -0.20 -3.94
C THR A 117 16.98 -1.52 -4.07
N THR A 118 18.14 -1.50 -4.76
CA THR A 118 18.99 -2.68 -4.93
C THR A 118 19.75 -2.98 -3.66
N ILE A 119 19.59 -4.18 -3.13
CA ILE A 119 20.32 -4.64 -1.94
C ILE A 119 21.22 -5.78 -2.35
N SER A 120 22.53 -5.57 -2.26
CA SER A 120 23.51 -6.60 -2.60
C SER A 120 23.46 -7.78 -1.62
N ARG A 121 23.96 -8.95 -2.05
CA ARG A 121 24.07 -10.15 -1.20
C ARG A 121 24.92 -9.85 0.05
N LYS A 122 26.01 -9.11 -0.13
CA LYS A 122 26.90 -8.73 0.99
C LYS A 122 26.19 -7.82 1.99
N GLU A 123 25.53 -6.76 1.51
CA GLU A 123 24.80 -5.83 2.39
C GLU A 123 23.70 -6.55 3.19
N ARG A 124 22.98 -7.45 2.54
CA ARG A 124 21.95 -8.27 3.18
C ARG A 124 22.54 -9.13 4.31
N GLN A 125 23.68 -9.80 4.04
CA GLN A 125 24.34 -10.64 5.01
C GLN A 125 24.87 -9.80 6.18
N ASP A 126 25.58 -8.71 5.89
CA ASP A 126 26.16 -7.84 6.90
C ASP A 126 25.07 -7.24 7.80
N PHE A 127 23.94 -6.84 7.20
CA PHE A 127 22.80 -6.28 7.94
C PHE A 127 22.15 -7.33 8.84
N TYR A 128 21.93 -8.53 8.32
CA TYR A 128 21.33 -9.63 9.09
C TYR A 128 22.20 -9.97 10.31
N GLU A 129 23.50 -10.17 10.12
CA GLU A 129 24.41 -10.50 11.23
C GLU A 129 24.51 -9.38 12.28
N ALA A 130 24.57 -8.13 11.83
CA ALA A 130 24.64 -6.98 12.74
C ALA A 130 23.34 -6.75 13.53
N ASN A 131 22.20 -7.29 13.07
CA ASN A 131 20.88 -7.06 13.68
C ASN A 131 20.16 -8.37 13.99
N LYS A 132 20.89 -9.45 14.23
CA LYS A 132 20.36 -10.82 14.35
C LYS A 132 19.25 -10.94 15.41
N GLU A 133 19.37 -10.20 16.50
CA GLU A 133 18.39 -10.19 17.59
C GLU A 133 16.99 -9.69 17.16
N VAL A 134 16.93 -8.83 16.13
CA VAL A 134 15.65 -8.34 15.57
C VAL A 134 14.89 -9.46 14.84
N PHE A 135 15.62 -10.50 14.41
CA PHE A 135 15.07 -11.62 13.64
C PHE A 135 14.85 -12.86 14.50
N ARG A 136 14.60 -12.70 15.81
CA ARG A 136 14.10 -13.80 16.63
C ARG A 136 12.67 -14.14 16.26
N LEU A 137 12.40 -15.44 16.19
CA LEU A 137 11.08 -15.96 15.89
C LEU A 137 10.13 -15.73 17.07
N SER A 138 8.95 -15.24 16.79
CA SER A 138 7.85 -15.13 17.77
C SER A 138 6.98 -16.38 17.84
N GLU A 139 7.12 -17.28 16.87
CA GLU A 139 6.39 -18.54 16.75
C GLU A 139 7.23 -19.58 16.01
N ASP A 140 6.80 -20.83 16.06
CA ASP A 140 7.48 -21.93 15.40
C ASP A 140 7.39 -21.83 13.88
N LEU A 141 8.49 -22.17 13.20
CA LEU A 141 8.55 -22.29 11.75
C LEU A 141 8.82 -23.73 11.33
N VAL A 142 8.20 -24.09 10.21
CA VAL A 142 8.38 -25.41 9.61
C VAL A 142 8.71 -25.30 8.11
N GLN A 143 9.57 -26.21 7.63
CA GLN A 143 9.66 -26.55 6.22
C GLN A 143 9.04 -27.92 6.05
N LEU A 144 7.94 -28.00 5.35
CA LEU A 144 7.21 -29.24 5.14
C LEU A 144 6.69 -29.35 3.71
N ARG A 145 6.31 -30.55 3.35
CA ARG A 145 5.43 -30.81 2.20
C ARG A 145 4.23 -31.63 2.63
N TYR A 146 3.12 -31.43 1.97
CA TYR A 146 1.93 -32.26 2.17
C TYR A 146 1.15 -32.45 0.87
N ILE A 147 0.41 -33.54 0.83
CA ILE A 147 -0.66 -33.81 -0.13
C ILE A 147 -1.87 -34.31 0.61
N GLN A 148 -3.05 -33.91 0.15
CA GLN A 148 -4.36 -34.41 0.57
C GLN A 148 -5.03 -35.06 -0.64
N LEU A 149 -5.52 -36.25 -0.46
CA LEU A 149 -6.21 -37.02 -1.51
C LEU A 149 -7.32 -37.88 -0.92
N SER A 150 -8.20 -38.42 -1.76
CA SER A 150 -9.24 -39.36 -1.30
C SER A 150 -8.59 -40.60 -0.67
N SER A 151 -9.24 -41.13 0.39
CA SER A 151 -8.76 -42.34 1.06
C SER A 151 -8.67 -43.56 0.15
N THR A 152 -9.39 -43.56 -0.99
CA THR A 152 -9.35 -44.63 -2.00
C THR A 152 -8.20 -44.53 -2.97
N GLU A 153 -7.50 -43.38 -3.04
CA GLU A 153 -6.43 -43.11 -4.00
C GLU A 153 -5.03 -43.31 -3.42
N ILE A 154 -4.93 -43.53 -2.11
CA ILE A 154 -3.64 -43.82 -1.47
C ILE A 154 -3.08 -45.16 -1.91
N SER A 155 -1.81 -45.20 -2.21
CA SER A 155 -1.11 -46.46 -2.56
C SER A 155 0.24 -46.52 -1.84
N PRO A 156 0.74 -47.75 -1.54
CA PRO A 156 2.07 -47.93 -0.97
C PRO A 156 3.19 -47.30 -1.83
N LYS A 157 3.01 -47.29 -3.15
CA LYS A 157 3.92 -46.67 -4.09
C LYS A 157 3.97 -45.15 -3.92
N LEU A 158 2.80 -44.50 -3.75
CA LEU A 158 2.70 -43.07 -3.52
C LEU A 158 3.35 -42.69 -2.18
N SER A 159 3.03 -43.43 -1.11
CA SER A 159 3.63 -43.17 0.23
C SER A 159 5.15 -43.33 0.22
N ALA A 160 5.67 -44.33 -0.50
CA ALA A 160 7.13 -44.54 -0.68
C ALA A 160 7.76 -43.39 -1.48
N ALA A 161 7.17 -43.00 -2.61
CA ALA A 161 7.65 -41.90 -3.45
C ALA A 161 7.60 -40.58 -2.67
N PHE A 162 6.52 -40.31 -1.91
CA PHE A 162 6.38 -39.12 -1.09
C PHE A 162 7.42 -39.06 0.05
N ARG A 163 7.79 -40.22 0.62
CA ARG A 163 8.84 -40.34 1.63
C ARG A 163 10.22 -39.99 1.08
N THR A 164 10.59 -40.57 -0.07
CA THR A 164 11.92 -40.45 -0.68
C THR A 164 12.08 -39.11 -1.39
N TYR A 165 11.08 -38.70 -2.18
CA TYR A 165 10.98 -37.43 -2.89
C TYR A 165 12.19 -37.14 -3.80
N SER A 166 12.77 -38.18 -4.38
CA SER A 166 13.82 -38.07 -5.40
C SER A 166 13.30 -37.39 -6.68
N SER A 167 14.16 -36.98 -7.60
CA SER A 167 13.71 -36.33 -8.84
C SER A 167 12.73 -37.23 -9.62
N LYS A 168 12.93 -38.56 -9.63
CA LYS A 168 11.99 -39.50 -10.22
C LYS A 168 10.65 -39.55 -9.48
N ASP A 169 10.68 -39.51 -8.15
CA ASP A 169 9.48 -39.55 -7.33
C ASP A 169 8.65 -38.27 -7.48
N ARG A 170 9.33 -37.12 -7.61
CA ARG A 170 8.64 -35.84 -7.88
C ARG A 170 7.84 -35.89 -9.16
N HIS A 171 8.43 -36.36 -10.28
CA HIS A 171 7.70 -36.51 -11.53
C HIS A 171 6.49 -37.45 -11.40
N TYR A 172 6.64 -38.55 -10.64
CA TYR A 172 5.51 -39.43 -10.37
C TYR A 172 4.43 -38.74 -9.53
N ILE A 173 4.78 -38.02 -8.48
CA ILE A 173 3.85 -37.26 -7.64
C ILE A 173 3.17 -36.15 -8.46
N ASP A 174 3.92 -35.43 -9.28
CA ASP A 174 3.38 -34.39 -10.16
C ASP A 174 2.37 -34.95 -11.17
N SER A 175 2.60 -36.18 -11.66
CA SER A 175 1.64 -36.85 -12.55
C SER A 175 0.29 -37.17 -11.86
N LEU A 176 0.27 -37.24 -10.54
CA LEU A 176 -0.91 -37.49 -9.75
C LEU A 176 -1.58 -36.19 -9.21
N ALA A 177 -1.00 -35.03 -9.49
CA ALA A 177 -1.48 -33.75 -9.00
C ALA A 177 -2.99 -33.49 -9.25
N PRO A 178 -3.60 -33.91 -10.38
CA PRO A 178 -5.04 -33.79 -10.62
C PRO A 178 -5.92 -34.53 -9.59
N HIS A 179 -5.37 -35.52 -8.88
CA HIS A 179 -6.06 -36.31 -7.86
C HIS A 179 -5.94 -35.70 -6.46
N PHE A 180 -5.11 -34.66 -6.27
CA PHE A 180 -4.93 -34.03 -4.96
C PHE A 180 -6.03 -33.01 -4.72
N THR A 181 -6.71 -33.14 -3.59
CA THR A 181 -7.67 -32.14 -3.10
C THR A 181 -6.95 -30.89 -2.66
N SER A 182 -5.77 -31.05 -2.07
CA SER A 182 -4.88 -29.96 -1.67
C SER A 182 -3.43 -30.46 -1.64
N SER A 183 -2.48 -29.58 -1.93
CA SER A 183 -1.07 -29.94 -1.84
C SER A 183 -0.19 -28.73 -1.62
N PHE A 184 0.94 -28.95 -0.98
CA PHE A 184 2.07 -28.03 -0.88
C PHE A 184 3.36 -28.84 -0.98
N LEU A 185 4.05 -28.73 -2.12
CA LEU A 185 5.19 -29.57 -2.45
C LEU A 185 6.53 -28.81 -2.42
N ASN A 186 6.50 -27.51 -2.13
CA ASN A 186 7.72 -26.70 -2.00
C ASN A 186 8.25 -26.75 -0.55
N ASP A 187 8.95 -27.82 -0.23
CA ASP A 187 9.48 -28.11 1.10
C ASP A 187 10.78 -27.36 1.46
N SER A 188 11.19 -26.39 0.64
CA SER A 188 12.30 -25.49 0.92
C SER A 188 11.88 -24.14 1.50
N VAL A 189 10.58 -23.85 1.52
CA VAL A 189 10.03 -22.58 2.05
C VAL A 189 9.66 -22.74 3.51
N TRP A 190 10.09 -21.79 4.32
CA TRP A 190 9.68 -21.69 5.71
C TRP A 190 8.27 -21.10 5.80
N VAL A 191 7.39 -21.76 6.54
CA VAL A 191 6.03 -21.33 6.83
C VAL A 191 5.79 -21.38 8.33
N ARG A 192 4.87 -20.58 8.81
CA ARG A 192 4.50 -20.57 10.24
C ARG A 192 3.76 -21.84 10.58
N ALA A 193 4.11 -22.45 11.72
CA ALA A 193 3.39 -23.64 12.19
C ALA A 193 1.90 -23.35 12.41
N SER A 194 1.56 -22.15 12.92
CA SER A 194 0.17 -21.70 13.09
C SER A 194 -0.63 -21.67 11.79
N GLU A 195 -0.04 -21.23 10.67
CA GLU A 195 -0.71 -21.22 9.36
C GLU A 195 -0.96 -22.65 8.83
N VAL A 196 -0.05 -23.56 9.14
CA VAL A 196 -0.22 -24.97 8.79
C VAL A 196 -1.32 -25.62 9.65
N GLU A 197 -1.34 -25.34 10.94
CA GLU A 197 -2.38 -25.84 11.87
C GLU A 197 -3.77 -25.34 11.50
N GLU A 198 -3.89 -24.09 11.05
CA GLU A 198 -5.16 -23.55 10.57
C GLU A 198 -5.68 -24.29 9.33
N LYS A 199 -4.78 -24.61 8.38
CA LYS A 199 -5.13 -25.35 7.15
C LYS A 199 -5.32 -26.84 7.37
N LEU A 200 -4.54 -27.41 8.26
CA LEU A 200 -4.49 -28.85 8.54
C LEU A 200 -4.61 -29.10 10.06
N PRO A 201 -5.79 -28.90 10.66
CA PRO A 201 -5.99 -29.04 12.11
C PRO A 201 -5.57 -30.40 12.68
N LEU A 202 -5.57 -31.45 11.85
CA LEU A 202 -5.12 -32.79 12.21
C LEU A 202 -3.65 -32.86 12.59
N LEU A 203 -2.85 -31.84 12.20
CA LEU A 203 -1.42 -31.79 12.44
C LEU A 203 -1.02 -31.02 13.71
N LYS A 204 -1.97 -30.42 14.42
CA LYS A 204 -1.70 -29.52 15.57
C LYS A 204 -0.70 -30.07 16.58
N ASP A 205 -0.78 -31.38 16.88
CA ASP A 205 0.13 -32.01 17.83
C ASP A 205 1.37 -32.65 17.20
N LYS A 206 1.52 -32.54 15.89
CA LYS A 206 2.56 -33.22 15.09
C LYS A 206 3.59 -32.28 14.46
N LEU A 207 3.34 -30.98 14.49
CA LEU A 207 4.29 -29.97 14.04
C LEU A 207 5.35 -29.72 15.14
N LYS A 208 6.24 -30.69 15.33
CA LYS A 208 7.26 -30.71 16.40
C LYS A 208 8.55 -31.36 15.89
N LYS A 209 9.67 -31.00 16.50
CA LYS A 209 10.99 -31.62 16.20
C LYS A 209 10.99 -33.14 16.24
N SER A 210 10.16 -33.73 17.09
CA SER A 210 10.07 -35.21 17.21
C SER A 210 9.56 -35.90 15.94
N TYR A 211 8.89 -35.20 15.05
CA TYR A 211 8.40 -35.72 13.77
C TYR A 211 9.27 -35.36 12.56
N LEU A 212 10.44 -34.75 12.80
CA LEU A 212 11.38 -34.43 11.72
C LEU A 212 11.74 -35.68 10.90
N HIS A 213 11.70 -35.49 9.57
CA HIS A 213 12.03 -36.50 8.56
C HIS A 213 11.15 -37.75 8.53
N GLN A 214 10.16 -37.85 9.44
CA GLN A 214 9.18 -38.94 9.41
C GLN A 214 8.08 -38.65 8.38
N LEU A 215 7.53 -39.71 7.80
CA LEU A 215 6.30 -39.63 7.03
C LEU A 215 5.14 -39.70 8.02
N ILE A 216 4.37 -38.64 8.09
CA ILE A 216 3.13 -38.56 8.85
C ILE A 216 1.99 -38.88 7.88
N GLU A 217 1.20 -39.89 8.21
CA GLU A 217 -0.03 -40.23 7.51
C GLU A 217 -1.19 -40.03 8.46
N GLU A 218 -2.07 -39.07 8.13
CA GLU A 218 -3.29 -38.78 8.89
C GLU A 218 -4.51 -39.02 8.02
N ARG A 219 -5.63 -39.34 8.65
CA ARG A 219 -6.88 -39.65 7.98
C ARG A 219 -8.03 -38.94 8.66
N ASP A 220 -8.91 -38.40 7.86
CA ASP A 220 -10.25 -38.03 8.28
C ASP A 220 -11.30 -39.00 7.66
N SER A 221 -12.58 -38.63 7.70
CA SER A 221 -13.66 -39.46 7.18
C SER A 221 -13.60 -39.74 5.68
N SER A 222 -12.90 -38.90 4.91
CA SER A 222 -12.93 -38.94 3.44
C SER A 222 -11.56 -38.84 2.80
N SER A 223 -10.57 -38.27 3.51
CA SER A 223 -9.25 -37.92 2.98
C SER A 223 -8.12 -38.57 3.75
N VAL A 224 -7.01 -38.76 3.06
CA VAL A 224 -5.70 -39.08 3.63
C VAL A 224 -4.75 -37.93 3.39
N TYR A 225 -3.99 -37.60 4.40
CA TYR A 225 -2.94 -36.57 4.39
C TYR A 225 -1.58 -37.24 4.54
N LEU A 226 -0.72 -37.07 3.55
CA LEU A 226 0.69 -37.41 3.67
C LEU A 226 1.46 -36.12 3.93
N VAL A 227 2.18 -36.09 5.03
CA VAL A 227 2.96 -34.92 5.45
C VAL A 227 4.39 -35.33 5.78
N LYS A 228 5.36 -34.51 5.40
CA LYS A 228 6.74 -34.70 5.84
C LYS A 228 7.34 -33.35 6.24
N ILE A 229 7.81 -33.27 7.47
CA ILE A 229 8.50 -32.12 8.02
C ILE A 229 10.01 -32.33 7.75
N ASN A 230 10.61 -31.39 7.02
CA ASN A 230 12.04 -31.43 6.69
C ASN A 230 12.88 -30.65 7.69
N ASN A 231 12.41 -29.48 8.13
CA ASN A 231 13.08 -28.67 9.12
C ASN A 231 12.04 -28.03 10.05
N PHE A 232 12.50 -27.73 11.26
CA PHE A 232 11.70 -27.12 12.31
C PHE A 232 12.57 -26.13 13.10
N LEU A 233 12.04 -24.95 13.37
CA LEU A 233 12.63 -23.95 14.25
C LEU A 233 11.62 -23.59 15.32
N GLU A 234 12.08 -23.51 16.56
CA GLU A 234 11.24 -23.14 17.69
C GLU A 234 11.13 -21.62 17.81
N ALA A 235 10.05 -21.17 18.41
CA ALA A 235 9.95 -19.79 18.88
C ALA A 235 11.21 -19.41 19.68
N SER A 236 11.69 -18.18 19.47
CA SER A 236 12.96 -17.65 20.00
C SER A 236 14.24 -18.12 19.28
N ASP A 237 14.19 -19.08 18.36
CA ASP A 237 15.30 -19.30 17.43
C ASP A 237 15.49 -18.10 16.51
N TYR A 238 16.64 -18.02 15.84
CA TYR A 238 16.86 -17.00 14.82
C TYR A 238 16.21 -17.42 13.50
N ALA A 239 15.42 -16.52 12.94
CA ALA A 239 14.80 -16.72 11.63
C ALA A 239 15.88 -16.93 10.55
N PRO A 240 15.77 -17.91 9.67
CA PRO A 240 16.66 -18.02 8.52
C PRO A 240 16.62 -16.75 7.68
N MET A 241 17.77 -16.37 7.09
CA MET A 241 17.86 -15.13 6.32
C MET A 241 16.85 -15.08 5.15
N GLU A 242 16.56 -16.21 4.53
CA GLU A 242 15.56 -16.32 3.45
C GLU A 242 14.17 -15.95 3.95
N TYR A 243 13.79 -16.42 5.13
CA TYR A 243 12.53 -16.07 5.78
C TYR A 243 12.49 -14.61 6.24
N ALA A 244 13.59 -14.14 6.83
CA ALA A 244 13.73 -12.77 7.32
C ALA A 244 13.85 -11.73 6.20
N TYR A 245 14.18 -12.14 4.96
CA TYR A 245 14.54 -11.23 3.86
C TYR A 245 13.49 -10.17 3.53
N PRO A 246 12.18 -10.46 3.46
CA PRO A 246 11.18 -9.42 3.20
C PRO A 246 11.22 -8.30 4.25
N THR A 247 11.29 -8.68 5.53
CA THR A 247 11.38 -7.74 6.67
C THR A 247 12.70 -6.97 6.64
N LEU A 248 13.80 -7.68 6.45
CA LEU A 248 15.14 -7.10 6.33
C LEU A 248 15.21 -6.08 5.20
N LYS A 249 14.65 -6.41 4.03
CA LYS A 249 14.56 -5.50 2.90
C LYS A 249 13.83 -4.20 3.27
N GLN A 250 12.68 -4.32 3.93
CA GLN A 250 11.91 -3.15 4.36
C GLN A 250 12.71 -2.27 5.34
N ILE A 251 13.40 -2.88 6.30
CA ILE A 251 14.20 -2.12 7.29
C ILE A 251 15.35 -1.37 6.59
N ILE A 252 16.07 -2.03 5.68
CA ILE A 252 17.17 -1.38 4.92
C ILE A 252 16.64 -0.22 4.09
N LEU A 253 15.55 -0.43 3.34
CA LEU A 253 14.97 0.61 2.50
C LEU A 253 14.43 1.79 3.33
N ASN A 254 13.76 1.51 4.44
CA ASN A 254 13.30 2.56 5.36
C ASN A 254 14.48 3.36 5.95
N LYS A 255 15.58 2.68 6.31
CA LYS A 255 16.79 3.35 6.79
C LYS A 255 17.42 4.24 5.71
N ARG A 256 17.47 3.77 4.45
CA ARG A 256 17.92 4.58 3.32
C ARG A 256 17.01 5.79 3.10
N LYS A 257 15.68 5.59 3.12
CA LYS A 257 14.69 6.64 3.00
C LYS A 257 14.89 7.72 4.07
N SER A 258 14.94 7.32 5.34
CA SER A 258 15.13 8.26 6.44
C SER A 258 16.45 9.04 6.32
N LYS A 259 17.55 8.35 5.97
CA LYS A 259 18.85 9.01 5.77
C LYS A 259 18.79 10.03 4.63
N TYR A 260 18.17 9.68 3.51
CA TYR A 260 18.02 10.55 2.35
C TYR A 260 17.20 11.80 2.70
N ILE A 261 16.03 11.62 3.35
CA ILE A 261 15.17 12.72 3.77
C ILE A 261 15.93 13.66 4.74
N ASN A 262 16.57 13.12 5.77
CA ASN A 262 17.33 13.91 6.73
C ASN A 262 18.48 14.72 6.06
N THR A 263 19.11 14.16 5.03
CA THR A 263 20.14 14.88 4.27
C THR A 263 19.53 16.01 3.45
N LEU A 264 18.44 15.72 2.75
CA LEU A 264 17.70 16.67 1.94
C LEU A 264 17.17 17.85 2.77
N GLU A 265 16.58 17.58 3.93
CA GLU A 265 16.09 18.63 4.85
C GLU A 265 17.21 19.58 5.27
N LYS A 266 18.38 19.04 5.61
CA LYS A 266 19.56 19.87 5.94
C LYS A 266 20.02 20.70 4.75
N GLU A 267 20.06 20.13 3.55
CA GLU A 267 20.44 20.85 2.32
C GLU A 267 19.47 21.99 2.01
N ILE A 268 18.15 21.74 2.15
CA ILE A 268 17.12 22.76 1.95
C ILE A 268 17.28 23.91 2.93
N ILE A 269 17.46 23.62 4.22
CA ILE A 269 17.65 24.65 5.26
C ILE A 269 18.94 25.45 4.98
N ASN A 270 20.06 24.79 4.72
CA ASN A 270 21.33 25.48 4.44
C ASN A 270 21.23 26.39 3.19
N SER A 271 20.63 25.87 2.11
CA SER A 271 20.39 26.66 0.90
C SER A 271 19.46 27.86 1.16
N ALA A 272 18.44 27.71 2.01
CA ALA A 272 17.53 28.80 2.37
C ALA A 272 18.26 29.90 3.17
N ILE A 273 19.17 29.53 4.07
CA ILE A 273 20.02 30.48 4.83
C ILE A 273 20.96 31.24 3.86
N GLU A 274 21.67 30.52 3.00
CA GLU A 274 22.59 31.11 2.01
C GLU A 274 21.88 32.11 1.08
N LYS A 275 20.66 31.77 0.65
CA LYS A 275 19.85 32.62 -0.24
C LYS A 275 19.05 33.70 0.51
N LYS A 276 19.23 33.83 1.83
CA LYS A 276 18.45 34.74 2.68
C LYS A 276 16.92 34.55 2.55
N GLN A 277 16.47 33.29 2.37
CA GLN A 277 15.06 32.92 2.35
C GLN A 277 14.57 32.49 3.75
N LEU A 278 15.50 32.20 4.66
CA LEU A 278 15.23 31.90 6.06
C LEU A 278 15.91 32.98 6.94
N GLU A 279 15.11 33.73 7.67
CA GLU A 279 15.57 34.68 8.67
C GLU A 279 14.98 34.30 10.03
N ILE A 280 15.82 34.19 11.03
CA ILE A 280 15.41 33.86 12.40
C ILE A 280 15.51 35.14 13.23
N TYR A 281 14.40 35.60 13.77
CA TYR A 281 14.32 36.74 14.66
C TYR A 281 14.36 36.25 16.11
N GLU A 282 15.37 36.65 16.87
CA GLU A 282 15.43 36.36 18.30
C GLU A 282 14.23 37.04 19.00
N GLN A 283 13.49 36.31 19.78
CA GLN A 283 12.48 36.88 20.68
C GLN A 283 13.22 37.49 21.89
N ASN A 284 13.20 38.80 22.00
CA ASN A 284 13.66 39.52 23.18
C ASN A 284 12.65 39.37 24.33
#